data_e9df60c38a2781bdfa3f93a6bbf2f2ad
#
_entry.id   e9df60c38a2781bdfa3f93a6bbf2f2ad
#
_cell.length_a   1.000
_cell.length_b   1.000
_cell.length_c   1.000
_cell.angle_alpha   90.00
_cell.angle_beta   90.00
_cell.angle_gamma   90.00
#
_symmetry.space_group_name_H-M   'P 1'
#
loop_
_entity.id
_entity.type
_entity.pdbx_description
1 polymer ?
#
loop_
_entity_poly.entity_id
_entity_poly.type
_entity_poly.pdbx_seq_one_letter_code
_entity_poly.pdbx_strand_id
1 'polypeptide(L)'
;MEDYYTVAPRYGTNEDLVHLFEEAHKRQMHVLLDLVPGHTAVTCKWFKESMKADKNQYTDRYVWTDSAWESPENMATIRGISDRDGSCVVNFFSHQPALNYGFYQPDPSKKWQQPMDAEGPMATREELKNIMRFWLSLGCDGFRVDMAGSLVKNDADGKGTIALWQDIREFLDEEFPAAAMVSEWGEPDKSLIGGFHMDFLLHFGPSHYNDLFRCDEPYFSRRGKGSAKEFVAKYCENYAKTNGRGLICIPSGNHDMDRLARTLDPEEMKIAFAFLLSMPGAPFIYYGDEIGMRYVENLTSVEGGYNRTGSRSPMQWNTSANAGFSSAPSEKLYVPVDPDRNRPNAEKEMADDTSLYSEVKRLIAFRMAHPALQSMAAIRFLSDGDPLIYERTCDKERILVIIHPADRNVVVPDVKGEILYTVGGNASVTGENLAVDGGTAVFLAL
;
A
#
# COMPACT_ATOMS: atom_id res chain seq x y z
N MET A 1 -6.40 16.64 -3.61
CA MET A 1 -6.94 16.68 -5.00
C MET A 1 -7.52 18.04 -5.28
N GLU A 2 -7.10 18.69 -6.37
CA GLU A 2 -7.71 19.96 -6.84
C GLU A 2 -8.86 19.71 -7.82
N ASP A 3 -8.73 18.67 -8.62
CA ASP A 3 -9.70 18.18 -9.58
C ASP A 3 -9.61 16.66 -9.67
N TYR A 4 -10.73 15.98 -9.79
CA TYR A 4 -10.78 14.52 -9.93
C TYR A 4 -10.87 14.04 -11.39
N TYR A 5 -11.07 14.95 -12.33
CA TYR A 5 -11.32 14.64 -13.74
C TYR A 5 -10.18 15.05 -14.66
N THR A 6 -9.14 15.70 -14.10
CA THR A 6 -8.04 16.27 -14.88
C THR A 6 -6.68 15.89 -14.29
N VAL A 7 -5.79 15.39 -15.13
CA VAL A 7 -4.38 15.17 -14.77
C VAL A 7 -3.72 16.52 -14.49
N ALA A 8 -2.95 16.60 -13.38
CA ALA A 8 -2.23 17.83 -13.07
C ALA A 8 -1.22 18.17 -14.19
N PRO A 9 -1.17 19.43 -14.69
CA PRO A 9 -0.39 19.79 -15.88
C PRO A 9 1.10 19.46 -15.83
N ARG A 10 1.67 19.32 -14.63
CA ARG A 10 3.08 18.91 -14.47
C ARG A 10 3.34 17.44 -14.81
N TYR A 11 2.29 16.61 -14.90
CA TYR A 11 2.39 15.20 -15.24
C TYR A 11 1.93 14.88 -16.66
N GLY A 12 1.29 15.83 -17.34
CA GLY A 12 0.75 15.66 -18.68
C GLY A 12 -0.73 15.99 -18.77
N THR A 13 -1.40 15.37 -19.71
CA THR A 13 -2.84 15.54 -19.99
C THR A 13 -3.61 14.25 -19.71
N ASN A 14 -4.93 14.30 -19.83
CA ASN A 14 -5.77 13.09 -19.76
C ASN A 14 -5.43 12.13 -20.91
N GLU A 15 -5.14 12.67 -22.10
CA GLU A 15 -4.76 11.90 -23.29
C GLU A 15 -3.42 11.17 -23.08
N ASP A 16 -2.44 11.80 -22.41
CA ASP A 16 -1.18 11.14 -22.05
C ASP A 16 -1.41 9.98 -21.10
N LEU A 17 -2.34 10.12 -20.13
CA LEU A 17 -2.67 9.05 -19.19
C LEU A 17 -3.43 7.90 -19.88
N VAL A 18 -4.36 8.22 -20.80
CA VAL A 18 -5.04 7.20 -21.63
C VAL A 18 -4.02 6.43 -22.47
N HIS A 19 -3.07 7.14 -23.08
CA HIS A 19 -1.99 6.50 -23.83
C HIS A 19 -1.13 5.57 -22.94
N LEU A 20 -0.88 5.95 -21.68
CA LEU A 20 -0.20 5.08 -20.72
C LEU A 20 -1.01 3.79 -20.47
N PHE A 21 -2.34 3.86 -20.30
CA PHE A 21 -3.19 2.67 -20.15
C PHE A 21 -3.07 1.75 -21.36
N GLU A 22 -3.17 2.31 -22.57
CA GLU A 22 -3.05 1.55 -23.82
C GLU A 22 -1.70 0.84 -23.94
N GLU A 23 -0.60 1.54 -23.62
CA GLU A 23 0.74 0.98 -23.70
C GLU A 23 1.00 -0.08 -22.61
N ALA A 24 0.42 0.06 -21.44
CA ALA A 24 0.46 -0.95 -20.39
C ALA A 24 -0.32 -2.22 -20.81
N HIS A 25 -1.52 -2.07 -21.36
CA HIS A 25 -2.36 -3.18 -21.82
C HIS A 25 -1.68 -3.99 -22.95
N LYS A 26 -1.00 -3.33 -23.89
CA LYS A 26 -0.20 -4.01 -24.92
C LYS A 26 0.89 -4.91 -24.33
N ARG A 27 1.30 -4.65 -23.09
CA ARG A 27 2.30 -5.41 -22.34
C ARG A 27 1.68 -6.34 -21.29
N GLN A 28 0.36 -6.53 -21.34
CA GLN A 28 -0.41 -7.31 -20.34
C GLN A 28 -0.24 -6.79 -18.91
N MET A 29 -0.07 -5.49 -18.76
CA MET A 29 -0.03 -4.78 -17.48
C MET A 29 -1.34 -4.05 -17.26
N HIS A 30 -1.79 -4.01 -16.01
CA HIS A 30 -2.96 -3.26 -15.57
C HIS A 30 -2.55 -2.03 -14.78
N VAL A 31 -3.32 -0.95 -14.88
CA VAL A 31 -3.01 0.33 -14.21
C VAL A 31 -4.14 0.69 -13.26
N LEU A 32 -3.83 0.74 -11.96
CA LEU A 32 -4.73 1.25 -10.94
C LEU A 32 -4.34 2.69 -10.61
N LEU A 33 -5.34 3.58 -10.57
CA LEU A 33 -5.14 4.96 -10.14
C LEU A 33 -5.31 5.10 -8.63
N ASP A 34 -4.63 6.09 -8.05
CA ASP A 34 -4.84 6.47 -6.65
C ASP A 34 -6.13 7.30 -6.55
N LEU A 35 -7.12 6.79 -5.81
CA LEU A 35 -8.39 7.45 -5.53
C LEU A 35 -8.37 7.98 -4.10
N VAL A 36 -8.55 9.29 -3.96
CA VAL A 36 -8.57 9.98 -2.65
C VAL A 36 -10.02 10.37 -2.31
N PRO A 37 -10.84 9.48 -1.75
CA PRO A 37 -12.24 9.75 -1.53
C PRO A 37 -12.51 10.59 -0.29
N GLY A 38 -11.58 10.67 0.67
CA GLY A 38 -11.81 11.25 1.99
C GLY A 38 -11.75 12.78 2.04
N HIS A 39 -11.08 13.44 1.08
CA HIS A 39 -10.84 14.88 1.14
C HIS A 39 -10.48 15.48 -0.22
N THR A 40 -10.55 16.81 -0.32
CA THR A 40 -9.95 17.56 -1.42
C THR A 40 -8.82 18.48 -0.92
N ALA A 41 -8.17 19.18 -1.83
CA ALA A 41 -7.35 20.35 -1.47
C ALA A 41 -8.26 21.54 -1.15
N VAL A 42 -7.79 22.47 -0.32
CA VAL A 42 -8.52 23.76 -0.07
C VAL A 42 -8.63 24.61 -1.32
N THR A 43 -7.80 24.35 -2.33
CA THR A 43 -7.83 25.03 -3.64
C THR A 43 -8.86 24.42 -4.61
N CYS A 44 -9.45 23.26 -4.28
CA CYS A 44 -10.49 22.62 -5.08
C CYS A 44 -11.70 23.56 -5.29
N LYS A 45 -12.24 23.57 -6.51
CA LYS A 45 -13.44 24.35 -6.84
C LYS A 45 -14.62 24.01 -5.92
N TRP A 46 -14.84 22.75 -5.63
CA TRP A 46 -15.95 22.32 -4.77
C TRP A 46 -15.83 22.91 -3.36
N PHE A 47 -14.61 22.91 -2.82
CA PHE A 47 -14.38 23.49 -1.49
C PHE A 47 -14.60 25.00 -1.49
N LYS A 48 -14.05 25.72 -2.47
CA LYS A 48 -14.25 27.17 -2.62
C LYS A 48 -15.73 27.55 -2.73
N GLU A 49 -16.50 26.76 -3.47
CA GLU A 49 -17.95 26.97 -3.57
C GLU A 49 -18.67 26.64 -2.25
N SER A 50 -18.25 25.60 -1.52
CA SER A 50 -18.86 25.25 -0.23
C SER A 50 -18.60 26.27 0.88
N MET A 51 -17.57 27.12 0.75
CA MET A 51 -17.25 28.20 1.69
C MET A 51 -18.15 29.42 1.57
N LYS A 52 -18.94 29.56 0.49
CA LYS A 52 -19.83 30.71 0.26
C LYS A 52 -20.97 30.74 1.28
N ALA A 53 -21.43 31.96 1.65
CA ALA A 53 -22.56 32.13 2.54
C ALA A 53 -23.86 31.61 1.92
N ASP A 54 -24.03 31.82 0.61
CA ASP A 54 -25.21 31.39 -0.14
C ASP A 54 -25.13 29.84 -0.39
N LYS A 55 -26.26 29.18 -0.14
CA LYS A 55 -26.38 27.74 -0.44
C LYS A 55 -26.25 27.45 -1.91
N ASN A 56 -25.50 26.41 -2.23
CA ASN A 56 -25.29 25.89 -3.60
C ASN A 56 -25.12 24.38 -3.56
N GLN A 57 -24.92 23.74 -4.70
CA GLN A 57 -24.77 22.27 -4.83
C GLN A 57 -23.58 21.68 -4.08
N TYR A 58 -22.63 22.49 -3.65
CA TYR A 58 -21.43 22.03 -2.90
C TYR A 58 -21.52 22.32 -1.41
N THR A 59 -22.60 22.99 -0.94
CA THR A 59 -22.77 23.39 0.47
C THR A 59 -22.58 22.21 1.44
N ASP A 60 -23.18 21.08 1.11
CA ASP A 60 -23.17 19.86 1.92
C ASP A 60 -22.18 18.79 1.42
N ARG A 61 -21.32 19.16 0.45
CA ARG A 61 -20.26 18.27 -0.07
C ARG A 61 -19.15 18.03 0.95
N TYR A 62 -19.01 18.91 1.95
CA TYR A 62 -18.02 18.83 3.01
C TYR A 62 -18.73 18.83 4.37
N VAL A 63 -18.03 18.35 5.40
CA VAL A 63 -18.56 18.34 6.76
C VAL A 63 -18.29 19.70 7.41
N TRP A 64 -19.34 20.51 7.55
CA TRP A 64 -19.30 21.81 8.21
C TRP A 64 -20.15 21.78 9.49
N THR A 65 -19.63 22.37 10.58
CA THR A 65 -20.43 22.62 11.80
C THR A 65 -21.39 23.80 11.59
N ASP A 66 -22.34 24.00 12.51
CA ASP A 66 -23.29 25.11 12.47
C ASP A 66 -22.68 26.45 12.90
N SER A 67 -21.49 26.45 13.50
CA SER A 67 -20.82 27.69 13.94
C SER A 67 -19.30 27.58 13.84
N ALA A 68 -18.65 28.68 13.43
CA ALA A 68 -17.20 28.81 13.43
C ALA A 68 -16.56 28.67 14.84
N TRP A 69 -17.35 28.79 15.89
CA TRP A 69 -16.94 28.63 17.28
C TRP A 69 -17.11 27.18 17.79
N GLU A 70 -17.76 26.32 17.02
CA GLU A 70 -17.92 24.93 17.36
C GLU A 70 -16.65 24.12 17.05
N SER A 71 -16.18 23.39 18.06
CA SER A 71 -15.05 22.44 17.94
C SER A 71 -15.55 21.08 18.38
N PRO A 72 -15.96 20.21 17.44
CA PRO A 72 -16.43 18.87 17.79
C PRO A 72 -15.31 18.03 18.41
N GLU A 73 -15.65 17.21 19.39
CA GLU A 73 -14.71 16.27 20.00
C GLU A 73 -14.23 15.25 18.96
N ASN A 74 -12.96 14.90 19.04
CA ASN A 74 -12.31 13.88 18.20
C ASN A 74 -12.30 14.19 16.69
N MET A 75 -12.54 15.45 16.29
CA MET A 75 -12.48 15.88 14.89
C MET A 75 -11.65 17.16 14.80
N ALA A 76 -10.57 17.11 14.02
CA ALA A 76 -9.83 18.32 13.69
C ALA A 76 -10.65 19.20 12.75
N THR A 77 -10.59 20.53 12.93
CA THR A 77 -11.32 21.48 12.09
C THR A 77 -10.47 22.67 11.69
N ILE A 78 -10.82 23.28 10.56
CA ILE A 78 -10.34 24.60 10.16
C ILE A 78 -11.51 25.59 10.23
N ARG A 79 -11.22 26.82 10.67
CA ARG A 79 -12.22 27.87 10.87
C ARG A 79 -11.72 29.23 10.40
N GLY A 80 -12.65 30.16 10.16
CA GLY A 80 -12.32 31.53 9.81
C GLY A 80 -11.78 31.71 8.39
N ILE A 81 -12.03 30.74 7.51
CA ILE A 81 -11.58 30.75 6.10
C ILE A 81 -12.74 30.87 5.12
N SER A 82 -13.99 30.98 5.61
CA SER A 82 -15.22 30.94 4.81
C SER A 82 -16.13 32.12 5.09
N ASP A 83 -16.97 32.48 4.13
CA ASP A 83 -18.03 33.52 4.28
C ASP A 83 -19.23 32.94 5.06
N ARG A 84 -19.44 31.61 5.06
CA ARG A 84 -20.45 30.95 5.86
C ARG A 84 -20.01 30.82 7.32
N ASP A 85 -20.96 30.83 8.26
CA ASP A 85 -20.68 30.41 9.62
C ASP A 85 -20.47 28.90 9.65
N GLY A 86 -19.43 28.46 10.35
CA GLY A 86 -19.07 27.05 10.46
C GLY A 86 -17.56 26.81 10.55
N SER A 87 -17.20 25.68 11.15
CA SER A 87 -15.86 25.09 11.09
C SER A 87 -15.90 23.87 10.15
N CYS A 88 -14.96 23.76 9.22
CA CYS A 88 -14.88 22.59 8.36
C CYS A 88 -14.07 21.49 9.01
N VAL A 89 -14.61 20.29 9.08
CA VAL A 89 -13.86 19.09 9.51
C VAL A 89 -12.78 18.79 8.47
N VAL A 90 -11.59 18.40 8.94
CA VAL A 90 -10.48 17.96 8.08
C VAL A 90 -10.24 16.47 8.25
N ASN A 91 -9.67 15.86 7.22
CA ASN A 91 -9.40 14.43 7.26
C ASN A 91 -8.12 14.13 8.06
N PHE A 92 -6.98 14.66 7.62
CA PHE A 92 -5.69 14.47 8.29
C PHE A 92 -4.95 15.80 8.48
N PHE A 93 -4.61 16.48 7.40
CA PHE A 93 -3.95 17.79 7.45
C PHE A 93 -4.95 18.95 7.35
N SER A 94 -4.58 20.12 7.86
CA SER A 94 -5.42 21.32 7.83
C SER A 94 -5.83 21.76 6.42
N HIS A 95 -5.09 21.37 5.38
CA HIS A 95 -5.40 21.65 3.99
C HIS A 95 -6.20 20.53 3.29
N GLN A 96 -6.74 19.59 4.05
CA GLN A 96 -7.52 18.43 3.57
C GLN A 96 -8.96 18.47 4.11
N PRO A 97 -9.82 19.39 3.67
CA PRO A 97 -11.21 19.45 4.08
C PRO A 97 -11.93 18.14 3.75
N ALA A 98 -12.62 17.57 4.76
CA ALA A 98 -13.25 16.27 4.65
C ALA A 98 -14.51 16.28 3.81
N LEU A 99 -14.59 15.41 2.81
CA LEU A 99 -15.82 15.13 2.06
C LEU A 99 -16.86 14.48 2.96
N ASN A 100 -18.13 14.79 2.71
CA ASN A 100 -19.27 14.41 3.57
C ASN A 100 -19.91 13.11 3.07
N TYR A 101 -19.59 11.99 3.72
CA TYR A 101 -20.29 10.71 3.53
C TYR A 101 -21.29 10.42 4.65
N GLY A 102 -21.52 11.41 5.53
CA GLY A 102 -22.45 11.32 6.65
C GLY A 102 -21.86 10.73 7.92
N PHE A 103 -22.72 10.61 8.88
CA PHE A 103 -22.45 10.07 10.20
C PHE A 103 -23.22 8.76 10.38
N TYR A 104 -22.54 7.72 10.88
CA TYR A 104 -23.19 6.44 11.18
C TYR A 104 -24.13 6.57 12.39
N GLN A 105 -23.67 7.30 13.40
CA GLN A 105 -24.45 7.61 14.59
C GLN A 105 -24.45 9.13 14.80
N PRO A 106 -25.32 9.89 14.09
CA PRO A 106 -25.41 11.33 14.25
C PRO A 106 -25.95 11.70 15.65
N ASP A 107 -25.39 12.75 16.24
CA ASP A 107 -25.92 13.35 17.45
C ASP A 107 -27.20 14.15 17.10
N PRO A 108 -28.39 13.81 17.64
CA PRO A 108 -29.64 14.50 17.29
C PRO A 108 -29.66 15.99 17.67
N SER A 109 -28.79 16.42 18.59
CA SER A 109 -28.65 17.81 19.00
C SER A 109 -27.86 18.66 18.02
N LYS A 110 -27.12 18.01 17.10
CA LYS A 110 -26.19 18.62 16.11
C LYS A 110 -26.73 18.45 14.70
N LYS A 111 -27.49 19.44 14.21
CA LYS A 111 -28.13 19.36 12.88
C LYS A 111 -27.15 19.19 11.72
N TRP A 112 -25.91 19.64 11.87
CA TRP A 112 -24.85 19.51 10.87
C TRP A 112 -24.33 18.07 10.72
N GLN A 113 -24.59 17.19 11.70
CA GLN A 113 -24.28 15.77 11.60
C GLN A 113 -25.33 15.06 10.75
N GLN A 114 -25.20 15.15 9.46
CA GLN A 114 -26.12 14.49 8.52
C GLN A 114 -25.96 12.97 8.57
N PRO A 115 -27.06 12.20 8.65
CA PRO A 115 -27.00 10.75 8.49
C PRO A 115 -26.54 10.36 7.08
N MET A 116 -26.07 9.13 6.90
CA MET A 116 -25.50 8.62 5.65
C MET A 116 -26.47 8.66 4.45
N ASP A 117 -27.78 8.61 4.71
CA ASP A 117 -28.88 8.64 3.74
C ASP A 117 -29.42 10.06 3.48
N ALA A 118 -28.84 11.10 4.07
CA ALA A 118 -29.19 12.48 3.76
C ALA A 118 -28.72 12.87 2.35
N GLU A 119 -29.35 13.91 1.78
CA GLU A 119 -29.11 14.36 0.40
C GLU A 119 -27.63 14.67 0.13
N GLY A 120 -26.96 15.42 1.02
CA GLY A 120 -25.55 15.79 0.87
C GLY A 120 -24.59 14.58 0.82
N PRO A 121 -24.62 13.69 1.83
CA PRO A 121 -23.85 12.44 1.80
C PRO A 121 -24.14 11.55 0.59
N MET A 122 -25.41 11.39 0.20
CA MET A 122 -25.78 10.61 -0.97
C MET A 122 -25.24 11.22 -2.27
N ALA A 123 -25.33 12.56 -2.42
CA ALA A 123 -24.74 13.25 -3.57
C ALA A 123 -23.21 13.14 -3.63
N THR A 124 -22.54 13.09 -2.47
CA THR A 124 -21.08 12.85 -2.39
C THR A 124 -20.72 11.44 -2.81
N ARG A 125 -21.50 10.44 -2.39
CA ARG A 125 -21.31 9.04 -2.81
C ARG A 125 -21.51 8.87 -4.31
N GLU A 126 -22.56 9.46 -4.87
CA GLU A 126 -22.81 9.39 -6.32
C GLU A 126 -21.69 10.07 -7.11
N GLU A 127 -21.16 11.18 -6.61
CA GLU A 127 -20.00 11.82 -7.24
C GLU A 127 -18.75 10.94 -7.22
N LEU A 128 -18.53 10.17 -6.14
CA LEU A 128 -17.45 9.20 -6.10
C LEU A 128 -17.63 8.13 -7.19
N LYS A 129 -18.86 7.61 -7.37
CA LYS A 129 -19.17 6.69 -8.48
C LYS A 129 -18.90 7.33 -9.85
N ASN A 130 -19.25 8.61 -10.03
CA ASN A 130 -19.00 9.35 -11.27
C ASN A 130 -17.52 9.50 -11.58
N ILE A 131 -16.68 9.79 -10.57
CA ILE A 131 -15.23 9.84 -10.70
C ILE A 131 -14.68 8.48 -11.15
N MET A 132 -15.11 7.41 -10.49
CA MET A 132 -14.70 6.05 -10.83
C MET A 132 -15.13 5.68 -12.25
N ARG A 133 -16.37 5.94 -12.60
CA ARG A 133 -16.93 5.70 -13.95
C ARG A 133 -16.13 6.42 -15.02
N PHE A 134 -15.76 7.68 -14.76
CA PHE A 134 -14.99 8.49 -15.71
C PHE A 134 -13.65 7.83 -16.05
N TRP A 135 -12.84 7.49 -15.05
CA TRP A 135 -11.52 6.90 -15.29
C TRP A 135 -11.56 5.46 -15.81
N LEU A 136 -12.50 4.64 -15.32
CA LEU A 136 -12.69 3.29 -15.82
C LEU A 136 -13.13 3.28 -17.30
N SER A 137 -14.00 4.22 -17.70
CA SER A 137 -14.41 4.38 -19.10
C SER A 137 -13.26 4.83 -20.01
N LEU A 138 -12.22 5.45 -19.47
CA LEU A 138 -11.02 5.84 -20.20
C LEU A 138 -9.93 4.77 -20.24
N GLY A 139 -10.15 3.61 -19.62
CA GLY A 139 -9.24 2.46 -19.66
C GLY A 139 -8.42 2.20 -18.39
N CYS A 140 -8.71 2.88 -17.28
CA CYS A 140 -8.18 2.51 -15.98
C CYS A 140 -8.70 1.11 -15.56
N ASP A 141 -7.87 0.28 -14.93
CA ASP A 141 -8.23 -1.08 -14.51
C ASP A 141 -8.71 -1.14 -13.04
N GLY A 142 -8.73 -0.03 -12.33
CA GLY A 142 -9.19 0.02 -10.95
C GLY A 142 -8.51 1.09 -10.12
N PHE A 143 -8.60 0.94 -8.79
CA PHE A 143 -8.16 1.98 -7.87
C PHE A 143 -7.40 1.42 -6.65
N ARG A 144 -6.36 2.15 -6.26
CA ARG A 144 -5.84 2.13 -4.89
C ARG A 144 -6.57 3.25 -4.12
N VAL A 145 -7.24 2.92 -3.05
CA VAL A 145 -8.12 3.84 -2.33
C VAL A 145 -7.45 4.35 -1.07
N ASP A 146 -7.16 5.65 -1.08
CA ASP A 146 -6.53 6.38 0.03
C ASP A 146 -7.45 6.44 1.27
N MET A 147 -6.89 6.12 2.45
CA MET A 147 -7.58 6.23 3.75
C MET A 147 -9.02 5.67 3.75
N ALA A 148 -9.23 4.53 3.13
CA ALA A 148 -10.56 3.97 2.85
C ALA A 148 -11.42 3.73 4.10
N GLY A 149 -10.80 3.53 5.27
CA GLY A 149 -11.47 3.26 6.54
C GLY A 149 -12.04 4.49 7.26
N SER A 150 -11.82 5.72 6.78
CA SER A 150 -12.08 6.95 7.54
C SER A 150 -13.23 7.82 7.01
N LEU A 151 -14.03 7.33 6.06
CA LEU A 151 -14.97 8.16 5.30
C LEU A 151 -16.20 8.55 6.11
N VAL A 152 -16.90 7.59 6.72
CA VAL A 152 -18.08 7.83 7.52
C VAL A 152 -17.68 8.25 8.93
N LYS A 153 -18.33 9.27 9.48
CA LYS A 153 -18.00 9.82 10.79
C LYS A 153 -18.84 9.15 11.90
N ASN A 154 -18.35 9.22 13.16
CA ASN A 154 -18.95 8.54 14.32
C ASN A 154 -19.25 7.05 14.03
N ASP A 155 -18.28 6.34 13.45
CA ASP A 155 -18.38 4.96 12.97
C ASP A 155 -17.28 4.09 13.61
N ALA A 156 -17.29 3.95 14.93
CA ALA A 156 -16.21 3.28 15.68
C ALA A 156 -15.99 1.81 15.25
N ASP A 157 -17.05 1.11 14.88
CA ASP A 157 -17.01 -0.29 14.43
C ASP A 157 -16.70 -0.41 12.90
N GLY A 158 -16.72 0.68 12.14
CA GLY A 158 -16.55 0.71 10.69
C GLY A 158 -17.78 0.22 9.90
N LYS A 159 -18.93 0.05 10.54
CA LYS A 159 -20.14 -0.50 9.90
C LYS A 159 -20.69 0.40 8.80
N GLY A 160 -20.70 1.70 9.03
CA GLY A 160 -21.15 2.68 8.04
C GLY A 160 -20.19 2.74 6.85
N THR A 161 -18.89 2.75 7.10
CA THR A 161 -17.86 2.73 6.07
C THR A 161 -17.89 1.42 5.25
N ILE A 162 -18.10 0.27 5.90
CA ILE A 162 -18.33 -1.02 5.24
C ILE A 162 -19.56 -0.93 4.31
N ALA A 163 -20.69 -0.45 4.80
CA ALA A 163 -21.92 -0.33 4.00
C ALA A 163 -21.75 0.61 2.80
N LEU A 164 -21.01 1.72 2.95
CA LEU A 164 -20.67 2.61 1.86
C LEU A 164 -19.87 1.90 0.78
N TRP A 165 -18.83 1.15 1.16
CA TRP A 165 -18.00 0.45 0.20
C TRP A 165 -18.71 -0.75 -0.45
N GLN A 166 -19.65 -1.39 0.24
CA GLN A 166 -20.50 -2.42 -0.36
C GLN A 166 -21.38 -1.85 -1.48
N ASP A 167 -21.97 -0.67 -1.30
CA ASP A 167 -22.70 0.03 -2.35
C ASP A 167 -21.80 0.42 -3.54
N ILE A 168 -20.57 0.86 -3.29
CA ILE A 168 -19.58 1.11 -4.35
C ILE A 168 -19.19 -0.19 -5.07
N ARG A 169 -19.05 -1.29 -4.33
CA ARG A 169 -18.72 -2.59 -4.92
C ARG A 169 -19.85 -3.11 -5.81
N GLU A 170 -21.11 -2.99 -5.39
CA GLU A 170 -22.27 -3.32 -6.23
C GLU A 170 -22.26 -2.55 -7.55
N PHE A 171 -22.03 -1.24 -7.49
CA PHE A 171 -21.84 -0.41 -8.67
C PHE A 171 -20.72 -0.93 -9.59
N LEU A 172 -19.57 -1.30 -9.05
CA LEU A 172 -18.47 -1.82 -9.86
C LEU A 172 -18.79 -3.17 -10.47
N ASP A 173 -19.40 -4.07 -9.71
CA ASP A 173 -19.80 -5.40 -10.21
C ASP A 173 -20.83 -5.31 -11.36
N GLU A 174 -21.70 -4.29 -11.32
CA GLU A 174 -22.71 -4.05 -12.36
C GLU A 174 -22.13 -3.40 -13.62
N GLU A 175 -21.35 -2.31 -13.48
CA GLU A 175 -20.89 -1.52 -14.62
C GLU A 175 -19.47 -1.87 -15.08
N PHE A 176 -18.57 -2.30 -14.17
CA PHE A 176 -17.16 -2.54 -14.44
C PHE A 176 -16.61 -3.80 -13.71
N PRO A 177 -17.16 -4.99 -14.01
CA PRO A 177 -16.87 -6.22 -13.24
C PRO A 177 -15.41 -6.68 -13.30
N ALA A 178 -14.60 -6.14 -14.20
CA ALA A 178 -13.14 -6.40 -14.28
C ALA A 178 -12.30 -5.43 -13.45
N ALA A 179 -12.89 -4.38 -12.88
CA ALA A 179 -12.15 -3.38 -12.11
C ALA A 179 -11.71 -3.94 -10.75
N ALA A 180 -10.48 -3.63 -10.36
CA ALA A 180 -9.92 -4.03 -9.08
C ALA A 180 -9.87 -2.85 -8.08
N MET A 181 -10.07 -3.15 -6.79
CA MET A 181 -9.86 -2.19 -5.71
C MET A 181 -8.88 -2.74 -4.67
N VAL A 182 -7.87 -1.95 -4.30
CA VAL A 182 -7.03 -2.17 -3.14
C VAL A 182 -7.17 -1.00 -2.18
N SER A 183 -7.43 -1.28 -0.91
CA SER A 183 -7.61 -0.24 0.10
C SER A 183 -6.31 0.05 0.85
N GLU A 184 -6.14 1.31 1.21
CA GLU A 184 -5.31 1.71 2.32
C GLU A 184 -6.20 1.83 3.56
N TRP A 185 -6.44 0.68 4.21
CA TRP A 185 -7.25 0.62 5.43
C TRP A 185 -6.45 0.03 6.61
N GLY A 186 -5.70 -1.05 6.36
CA GLY A 186 -4.90 -1.71 7.38
C GLY A 186 -5.71 -2.60 8.33
N GLU A 187 -6.97 -2.86 8.00
CA GLU A 187 -7.88 -3.77 8.70
C GLU A 187 -8.54 -4.71 7.67
N PRO A 188 -7.81 -5.74 7.19
CA PRO A 188 -8.27 -6.57 6.09
C PRO A 188 -9.63 -7.23 6.32
N ASP A 189 -9.95 -7.56 7.57
CA ASP A 189 -11.26 -8.13 7.94
C ASP A 189 -12.41 -7.17 7.63
N LYS A 190 -12.28 -5.87 7.91
CA LYS A 190 -13.29 -4.85 7.58
C LYS A 190 -13.29 -4.50 6.10
N SER A 191 -12.13 -4.24 5.55
CA SER A 191 -11.95 -3.83 4.16
C SER A 191 -12.54 -4.87 3.18
N LEU A 192 -12.17 -6.14 3.33
CA LEU A 192 -12.63 -7.20 2.45
C LEU A 192 -14.13 -7.50 2.60
N ILE A 193 -14.69 -7.35 3.81
CA ILE A 193 -16.15 -7.38 4.03
C ILE A 193 -16.82 -6.19 3.35
N GLY A 194 -16.17 -5.02 3.33
CA GLY A 194 -16.60 -3.82 2.60
C GLY A 194 -16.58 -3.96 1.08
N GLY A 195 -16.05 -5.07 0.53
CA GLY A 195 -16.08 -5.34 -0.91
C GLY A 195 -14.77 -5.03 -1.63
N PHE A 196 -13.70 -4.65 -0.94
CA PHE A 196 -12.38 -4.54 -1.54
C PHE A 196 -11.85 -5.92 -1.98
N HIS A 197 -11.10 -5.95 -3.06
CA HIS A 197 -10.41 -7.15 -3.51
C HIS A 197 -9.13 -7.42 -2.69
N MET A 198 -8.50 -6.33 -2.22
CA MET A 198 -7.21 -6.36 -1.54
C MET A 198 -7.15 -5.28 -0.46
N ASP A 199 -6.40 -5.56 0.62
CA ASP A 199 -6.02 -4.56 1.63
C ASP A 199 -4.55 -4.72 2.01
N PHE A 200 -3.89 -3.62 2.37
CA PHE A 200 -2.50 -3.63 2.81
C PHE A 200 -2.36 -3.88 4.31
N LEU A 201 -1.35 -4.67 4.70
CA LEU A 201 -0.75 -4.55 6.02
C LEU A 201 0.29 -3.44 5.98
N LEU A 202 0.08 -2.39 6.77
CA LEU A 202 0.83 -1.16 6.72
C LEU A 202 1.74 -0.99 7.94
N HIS A 203 2.62 0.01 7.87
CA HIS A 203 3.57 0.38 8.92
C HIS A 203 2.92 1.08 10.13
N PHE A 204 1.63 1.37 10.05
CA PHE A 204 0.82 1.90 11.15
C PHE A 204 -0.21 0.89 11.62
N GLY A 205 -0.82 1.15 12.78
CA GLY A 205 -1.77 0.23 13.40
C GLY A 205 -1.09 -1.00 14.03
N PRO A 206 -1.87 -2.01 14.38
CA PRO A 206 -1.39 -3.16 15.14
C PRO A 206 -0.82 -4.29 14.26
N SER A 207 -0.33 -3.98 13.06
CA SER A 207 0.11 -4.99 12.08
C SER A 207 1.45 -5.65 12.42
N HIS A 208 2.27 -5.01 13.24
CA HIS A 208 3.65 -5.42 13.51
C HIS A 208 4.54 -5.54 12.26
N TYR A 209 4.13 -4.89 11.16
CA TYR A 209 4.86 -4.88 9.90
C TYR A 209 6.30 -4.32 10.07
N ASN A 210 6.47 -3.28 10.89
CA ASN A 210 7.78 -2.66 11.12
C ASN A 210 8.77 -3.60 11.82
N ASP A 211 8.30 -4.55 12.62
CA ASP A 211 9.14 -5.53 13.32
C ASP A 211 9.92 -6.42 12.33
N LEU A 212 9.36 -6.59 11.13
CA LEU A 212 10.03 -7.34 10.07
C LEU A 212 11.15 -6.54 9.40
N PHE A 213 10.94 -5.23 9.14
CA PHE A 213 11.75 -4.49 8.17
C PHE A 213 12.35 -3.18 8.68
N ARG A 214 11.69 -2.45 9.63
CA ARG A 214 11.94 -1.01 9.84
C ARG A 214 11.98 -0.56 11.30
N CYS A 215 12.26 -1.46 12.23
CA CYS A 215 12.59 -1.13 13.61
C CYS A 215 14.11 -1.17 13.83
N ASP A 216 14.58 -0.85 15.03
CA ASP A 216 16.02 -0.85 15.37
C ASP A 216 16.68 -2.23 15.19
N GLU A 217 15.93 -3.30 15.47
CA GLU A 217 16.37 -4.70 15.33
C GLU A 217 15.32 -5.45 14.48
N PRO A 218 15.28 -5.24 13.14
CA PRO A 218 14.29 -5.89 12.31
C PRO A 218 14.57 -7.38 12.18
N TYR A 219 13.50 -8.16 12.01
CA TYR A 219 13.61 -9.61 11.86
C TYR A 219 14.56 -10.02 10.72
N PHE A 220 14.50 -9.29 9.59
CA PHE A 220 15.33 -9.58 8.41
C PHE A 220 16.79 -9.16 8.55
N SER A 221 17.19 -8.53 9.66
CA SER A 221 18.60 -8.25 9.90
C SER A 221 19.37 -9.53 10.26
N ARG A 222 20.51 -9.72 9.61
CA ARG A 222 21.45 -10.83 9.90
C ARG A 222 21.96 -10.83 11.34
N ARG A 223 21.77 -9.75 12.09
CA ARG A 223 22.12 -9.69 13.52
C ARG A 223 21.33 -10.69 14.37
N GLY A 224 20.20 -11.19 13.88
CA GLY A 224 19.39 -12.25 14.51
C GLY A 224 18.78 -11.86 15.86
N LYS A 225 18.48 -10.58 16.08
CA LYS A 225 17.88 -10.06 17.31
C LYS A 225 16.40 -9.73 17.16
N GLY A 226 15.93 -9.54 15.93
CA GLY A 226 14.54 -9.27 15.61
C GLY A 226 13.63 -10.47 15.78
N SER A 227 12.34 -10.24 15.82
CA SER A 227 11.31 -11.28 15.98
C SER A 227 10.16 -11.07 15.00
N ALA A 228 9.72 -12.16 14.36
CA ALA A 228 8.53 -12.18 13.51
C ALA A 228 7.24 -12.56 14.28
N LYS A 229 7.34 -12.90 15.54
CA LYS A 229 6.28 -13.53 16.34
C LYS A 229 4.98 -12.73 16.37
N GLU A 230 5.07 -11.44 16.71
CA GLU A 230 3.87 -10.59 16.83
C GLU A 230 3.25 -10.34 15.46
N PHE A 231 4.08 -10.17 14.41
CA PHE A 231 3.58 -10.09 13.03
C PHE A 231 2.84 -11.37 12.63
N VAL A 232 3.43 -12.56 12.86
CA VAL A 232 2.81 -13.84 12.51
C VAL A 232 1.48 -14.01 13.24
N ALA A 233 1.44 -13.70 14.54
CA ALA A 233 0.21 -13.80 15.33
C ALA A 233 -0.89 -12.89 14.74
N LYS A 234 -0.57 -11.64 14.44
CA LYS A 234 -1.52 -10.68 13.87
C LYS A 234 -1.92 -11.02 12.45
N TYR A 235 -0.97 -11.49 11.64
CA TYR A 235 -1.25 -11.95 10.28
C TYR A 235 -2.24 -13.14 10.30
N CYS A 236 -2.00 -14.15 11.15
CA CYS A 236 -2.89 -15.30 11.28
C CYS A 236 -4.30 -14.91 11.74
N GLU A 237 -4.41 -13.96 12.69
CA GLU A 237 -5.70 -13.41 13.12
C GLU A 237 -6.46 -12.78 11.95
N ASN A 238 -5.80 -11.89 11.20
CA ASN A 238 -6.39 -11.23 10.05
C ASN A 238 -6.76 -12.24 8.95
N TYR A 239 -5.85 -13.16 8.63
CA TYR A 239 -6.06 -14.18 7.61
C TYR A 239 -7.29 -15.06 7.92
N ALA A 240 -7.44 -15.48 9.17
CA ALA A 240 -8.62 -16.26 9.60
C ALA A 240 -9.92 -15.45 9.47
N LYS A 241 -9.92 -14.16 9.83
CA LYS A 241 -11.09 -13.28 9.75
C LYS A 241 -11.51 -12.98 8.32
N THR A 242 -10.57 -12.91 7.37
CA THR A 242 -10.92 -12.67 5.96
C THR A 242 -11.71 -13.81 5.35
N ASN A 243 -11.56 -15.02 5.86
CA ASN A 243 -12.28 -16.22 5.40
C ASN A 243 -12.25 -16.41 3.86
N GLY A 244 -11.10 -16.12 3.24
CA GLY A 244 -10.88 -16.26 1.80
C GLY A 244 -11.60 -15.23 0.91
N ARG A 245 -12.12 -14.12 1.47
CA ARG A 245 -12.88 -13.11 0.71
C ARG A 245 -12.03 -12.20 -0.17
N GLY A 246 -10.74 -12.22 -0.05
CA GLY A 246 -9.84 -11.37 -0.82
C GLY A 246 -8.40 -11.55 -0.39
N LEU A 247 -7.53 -10.58 -0.70
CA LEU A 247 -6.10 -10.71 -0.55
C LEU A 247 -5.56 -9.75 0.52
N ILE A 248 -4.74 -10.25 1.44
CA ILE A 248 -3.91 -9.45 2.33
C ILE A 248 -2.59 -9.19 1.61
N CYS A 249 -2.23 -7.91 1.42
CA CYS A 249 -1.05 -7.51 0.69
C CYS A 249 0.04 -7.00 1.65
N ILE A 250 1.24 -7.54 1.52
CA ILE A 250 2.41 -7.10 2.29
C ILE A 250 3.34 -6.38 1.30
N PRO A 251 3.44 -5.04 1.35
CA PRO A 251 4.30 -4.30 0.44
C PRO A 251 5.77 -4.34 0.88
N SER A 252 6.71 -4.19 -0.07
CA SER A 252 8.11 -3.95 0.28
C SER A 252 8.29 -2.58 0.91
N GLY A 253 7.53 -1.62 0.47
CA GLY A 253 7.50 -0.24 0.94
C GLY A 253 6.37 0.55 0.31
N ASN A 254 6.27 1.83 0.67
CA ASN A 254 5.42 2.82 0.03
C ASN A 254 6.00 4.23 0.17
N HIS A 255 5.30 5.22 -0.35
CA HIS A 255 5.70 6.63 -0.32
C HIS A 255 5.60 7.30 1.06
N ASP A 256 5.09 6.61 2.08
CA ASP A 256 4.88 7.11 3.44
C ASP A 256 5.77 6.46 4.49
N MET A 257 6.64 5.54 4.08
CA MET A 257 7.59 4.88 4.97
C MET A 257 9.02 4.95 4.43
N ASP A 258 9.99 4.66 5.29
CA ASP A 258 11.38 4.57 4.89
C ASP A 258 11.62 3.46 3.86
N ARG A 259 12.62 3.62 3.01
CA ARG A 259 13.06 2.58 2.09
C ARG A 259 13.61 1.38 2.86
N LEU A 260 13.46 0.16 2.32
CA LEU A 260 14.05 -1.06 2.89
C LEU A 260 15.56 -0.92 3.10
N ALA A 261 16.25 -0.36 2.11
CA ALA A 261 17.70 -0.16 2.15
C ALA A 261 18.19 0.88 3.20
N ARG A 262 17.29 1.45 4.03
CA ARG A 262 17.69 2.25 5.19
C ARG A 262 18.08 1.38 6.37
N THR A 263 17.51 0.21 6.51
CA THR A 263 17.69 -0.73 7.62
C THR A 263 18.32 -2.05 7.22
N LEU A 264 18.14 -2.49 6.00
CA LEU A 264 18.61 -3.76 5.46
C LEU A 264 19.65 -3.54 4.36
N ASP A 265 20.70 -4.36 4.34
CA ASP A 265 21.61 -4.40 3.21
C ASP A 265 21.05 -5.25 2.04
N PRO A 266 21.66 -5.22 0.85
CA PRO A 266 21.14 -5.95 -0.31
C PRO A 266 20.99 -7.46 -0.11
N GLU A 267 21.86 -8.11 0.67
CA GLU A 267 21.75 -9.55 0.94
C GLU A 267 20.61 -9.87 1.90
N GLU A 268 20.42 -9.04 2.94
CA GLU A 268 19.26 -9.10 3.84
C GLU A 268 17.96 -8.84 3.07
N MET A 269 17.97 -7.91 2.11
CA MET A 269 16.82 -7.63 1.25
C MET A 269 16.44 -8.82 0.36
N LYS A 270 17.39 -9.60 -0.14
CA LYS A 270 17.09 -10.84 -0.91
C LYS A 270 16.25 -11.81 -0.08
N ILE A 271 16.58 -11.99 1.20
CA ILE A 271 15.82 -12.86 2.12
C ILE A 271 14.44 -12.27 2.43
N ALA A 272 14.35 -10.93 2.61
CA ALA A 272 13.09 -10.25 2.78
C ALA A 272 12.17 -10.40 1.56
N PHE A 273 12.71 -10.32 0.33
CA PHE A 273 11.95 -10.58 -0.88
C PHE A 273 11.54 -12.04 -1.06
N ALA A 274 12.37 -13.01 -0.61
CA ALA A 274 11.98 -14.41 -0.58
C ALA A 274 10.73 -14.63 0.28
N PHE A 275 10.65 -13.97 1.44
CA PHE A 275 9.45 -13.96 2.28
C PHE A 275 8.28 -13.26 1.55
N LEU A 276 8.43 -12.01 1.12
CA LEU A 276 7.36 -11.23 0.48
C LEU A 276 6.74 -11.96 -0.72
N LEU A 277 7.59 -12.57 -1.55
CA LEU A 277 7.17 -13.27 -2.77
C LEU A 277 6.67 -14.70 -2.53
N SER A 278 6.80 -15.24 -1.31
CA SER A 278 6.26 -16.55 -0.94
C SER A 278 5.00 -16.47 -0.05
N MET A 279 4.66 -15.29 0.47
CA MET A 279 3.41 -15.10 1.21
C MET A 279 2.18 -15.15 0.30
N PRO A 280 0.99 -15.53 0.82
CA PRO A 280 -0.28 -15.34 0.11
C PRO A 280 -0.54 -13.86 -0.21
N GLY A 281 -1.55 -13.61 -1.04
CA GLY A 281 -1.92 -12.26 -1.42
C GLY A 281 -1.18 -11.77 -2.66
N ALA A 282 -1.38 -10.51 -3.02
CA ALA A 282 -0.66 -9.86 -4.10
C ALA A 282 0.58 -9.17 -3.54
N PRO A 283 1.79 -9.53 -4.00
CA PRO A 283 2.99 -8.82 -3.60
C PRO A 283 3.02 -7.44 -4.25
N PHE A 284 3.30 -6.41 -3.46
CA PHE A 284 3.51 -5.04 -3.93
C PHE A 284 4.97 -4.66 -3.72
N ILE A 285 5.64 -4.27 -4.78
CA ILE A 285 7.03 -3.79 -4.74
C ILE A 285 7.00 -2.27 -4.95
N TYR A 286 7.48 -1.53 -3.95
CA TYR A 286 7.64 -0.09 -4.10
C TYR A 286 8.81 0.18 -5.05
N TYR A 287 8.59 1.01 -6.08
CA TYR A 287 9.58 1.26 -7.12
C TYR A 287 10.97 1.57 -6.55
N GLY A 288 11.97 0.91 -7.09
CA GLY A 288 13.37 1.08 -6.69
C GLY A 288 13.79 0.22 -5.50
N ASP A 289 12.88 -0.40 -4.72
CA ASP A 289 13.26 -1.35 -3.68
C ASP A 289 13.91 -2.59 -4.30
N GLU A 290 13.49 -2.99 -5.52
CA GLU A 290 14.05 -4.11 -6.28
C GLU A 290 15.49 -3.90 -6.75
N ILE A 291 15.96 -2.66 -6.76
CA ILE A 291 17.34 -2.29 -7.05
C ILE A 291 18.09 -1.75 -5.83
N GLY A 292 17.49 -1.83 -4.64
CA GLY A 292 18.11 -1.35 -3.41
C GLY A 292 18.24 0.17 -3.33
N MET A 293 17.32 0.95 -3.91
CA MET A 293 17.32 2.41 -3.77
C MET A 293 17.30 2.83 -2.31
N ARG A 294 18.19 3.76 -1.98
CA ARG A 294 18.37 4.25 -0.62
C ARG A 294 17.41 5.41 -0.29
N TYR A 295 17.11 5.55 0.99
CA TYR A 295 16.49 6.77 1.50
C TYR A 295 17.47 7.94 1.40
N VAL A 296 17.02 9.08 0.87
CA VAL A 296 17.85 10.28 0.74
C VAL A 296 17.67 11.16 1.97
N GLU A 297 18.73 11.27 2.77
CA GLU A 297 18.72 11.99 4.05
C GLU A 297 18.71 13.51 3.86
N ASN A 298 18.21 14.22 4.86
CA ASN A 298 18.28 15.69 4.98
C ASN A 298 17.65 16.49 3.84
N LEU A 299 16.67 15.92 3.16
CA LEU A 299 15.95 16.66 2.15
C LEU A 299 14.97 17.66 2.78
N THR A 300 14.84 18.83 2.14
CA THR A 300 13.78 19.77 2.47
C THR A 300 12.42 19.14 2.19
N SER A 301 11.50 19.22 3.17
CA SER A 301 10.14 18.74 2.99
C SER A 301 9.45 19.40 1.80
N VAL A 302 8.84 18.59 0.94
CA VAL A 302 8.07 19.07 -0.22
C VAL A 302 6.61 18.63 -0.03
N GLU A 303 5.70 19.56 -0.16
CA GLU A 303 4.23 19.36 -0.10
C GLU A 303 3.78 18.44 1.07
N GLY A 304 4.28 18.70 2.28
CA GLY A 304 3.92 17.91 3.46
C GLY A 304 4.54 16.50 3.50
N GLY A 305 5.58 16.24 2.71
CA GLY A 305 6.31 14.97 2.74
C GLY A 305 7.07 14.75 4.06
N TYR A 306 7.53 15.82 4.71
CA TYR A 306 8.30 15.73 5.96
C TYR A 306 9.41 14.68 5.85
N ASN A 307 9.53 13.81 6.83
CA ASN A 307 10.53 12.72 6.83
C ASN A 307 10.33 11.70 5.68
N ARG A 308 9.14 11.67 5.04
CA ARG A 308 8.85 10.78 3.92
C ARG A 308 9.44 11.25 2.60
N THR A 309 9.86 12.53 2.51
CA THR A 309 10.40 13.12 1.27
C THR A 309 11.58 12.31 0.73
N GLY A 310 12.45 11.79 1.59
CA GLY A 310 13.61 11.00 1.18
C GLY A 310 13.30 9.65 0.55
N SER A 311 12.10 9.10 0.78
CA SER A 311 11.63 7.86 0.14
C SER A 311 11.08 8.08 -1.27
N ARG A 312 10.84 9.34 -1.66
CA ARG A 312 10.16 9.73 -2.90
C ARG A 312 11.12 10.22 -3.98
N SER A 313 12.44 9.93 -3.84
CA SER A 313 13.44 10.28 -4.83
C SER A 313 13.14 9.63 -6.19
N PRO A 314 13.50 10.28 -7.31
CA PRO A 314 13.26 9.72 -8.65
C PRO A 314 13.89 8.36 -8.86
N MET A 315 13.26 7.50 -9.67
CA MET A 315 13.82 6.20 -10.06
C MET A 315 15.21 6.38 -10.70
N GLN A 316 16.13 5.54 -10.32
CA GLN A 316 17.51 5.53 -10.77
C GLN A 316 17.71 4.52 -11.89
N TRP A 317 17.57 4.96 -13.15
CA TRP A 317 17.65 4.09 -14.32
C TRP A 317 19.09 3.74 -14.72
N ASN A 318 19.98 4.74 -14.72
CA ASN A 318 21.35 4.60 -15.17
C ASN A 318 22.28 5.69 -14.57
N THR A 319 23.50 5.83 -15.11
CA THR A 319 24.51 6.79 -14.65
C THR A 319 24.45 8.16 -15.33
N SER A 320 23.52 8.38 -16.25
CA SER A 320 23.38 9.67 -16.95
C SER A 320 22.81 10.78 -16.03
N ALA A 321 22.68 12.00 -16.57
CA ALA A 321 22.11 13.14 -15.83
C ALA A 321 20.75 12.77 -15.22
N ASN A 322 20.49 13.22 -13.99
CA ASN A 322 19.29 12.89 -13.23
C ASN A 322 19.02 11.37 -13.14
N ALA A 323 20.04 10.55 -13.18
CA ALA A 323 19.95 9.09 -13.21
C ALA A 323 19.06 8.53 -14.35
N GLY A 324 18.98 9.24 -15.47
CA GLY A 324 18.12 8.87 -16.61
C GLY A 324 16.62 9.09 -16.37
N PHE A 325 16.22 9.69 -15.24
CA PHE A 325 14.82 9.94 -14.91
C PHE A 325 14.21 11.09 -15.73
N SER A 326 14.94 12.17 -15.92
CA SER A 326 14.45 13.38 -16.60
C SER A 326 15.55 14.13 -17.33
N SER A 327 15.22 14.72 -18.46
CA SER A 327 16.08 15.64 -19.21
C SER A 327 16.03 17.10 -18.68
N ALA A 328 15.20 17.38 -17.66
CA ALA A 328 15.13 18.69 -17.04
C ALA A 328 16.44 19.06 -16.31
N PRO A 329 16.76 20.34 -16.10
CA PRO A 329 17.82 20.75 -15.19
C PRO A 329 17.59 20.15 -13.79
N SER A 330 18.67 19.68 -13.15
CA SER A 330 18.58 18.95 -11.85
C SER A 330 17.89 19.76 -10.74
N GLU A 331 18.07 21.08 -10.76
CA GLU A 331 17.44 22.01 -9.81
C GLU A 331 15.91 22.17 -9.99
N LYS A 332 15.35 21.65 -11.09
CA LYS A 332 13.92 21.64 -11.37
C LYS A 332 13.25 20.32 -11.01
N LEU A 333 13.99 19.33 -10.57
CA LEU A 333 13.40 18.09 -10.10
C LEU A 333 12.57 18.36 -8.83
N TYR A 334 11.40 17.75 -8.73
CA TYR A 334 10.51 17.87 -7.58
C TYR A 334 11.16 17.37 -6.28
N VAL A 335 11.84 16.23 -6.35
CA VAL A 335 12.73 15.68 -5.32
C VAL A 335 14.05 15.33 -6.01
N PRO A 336 15.21 15.65 -5.41
CA PRO A 336 16.49 15.34 -6.04
C PRO A 336 16.76 13.83 -6.05
N VAL A 337 17.60 13.42 -6.99
CA VAL A 337 18.17 12.06 -7.04
C VAL A 337 19.17 11.90 -5.88
N ASP A 338 19.39 10.65 -5.41
CA ASP A 338 20.46 10.33 -4.45
C ASP A 338 21.80 10.89 -4.97
N PRO A 339 22.47 11.77 -4.20
CA PRO A 339 23.71 12.42 -4.63
C PRO A 339 24.94 11.51 -4.65
N ASP A 340 24.85 10.32 -4.05
CA ASP A 340 25.97 9.37 -4.02
C ASP A 340 26.30 8.88 -5.42
N ARG A 341 27.57 8.96 -5.80
CA ARG A 341 28.05 8.47 -7.10
C ARG A 341 27.95 6.94 -7.24
N ASN A 342 27.93 6.23 -6.11
CA ASN A 342 27.77 4.77 -6.05
C ASN A 342 26.31 4.36 -5.78
N ARG A 343 25.34 5.25 -6.05
CA ARG A 343 23.93 4.91 -5.93
C ARG A 343 23.57 3.71 -6.82
N PRO A 344 22.70 2.81 -6.35
CA PRO A 344 22.21 1.73 -7.20
C PRO A 344 21.42 2.30 -8.38
N ASN A 345 21.44 1.61 -9.50
CA ASN A 345 20.65 1.95 -10.67
C ASN A 345 20.26 0.70 -11.46
N ALA A 346 19.14 0.78 -12.17
CA ALA A 346 18.57 -0.36 -12.87
C ALA A 346 19.52 -0.97 -13.92
N GLU A 347 20.23 -0.15 -14.70
CA GLU A 347 21.15 -0.63 -15.74
C GLU A 347 22.26 -1.51 -15.15
N LYS A 348 22.86 -1.09 -14.03
CA LYS A 348 23.91 -1.85 -13.35
C LYS A 348 23.37 -3.13 -12.72
N GLU A 349 22.25 -3.03 -12.01
CA GLU A 349 21.63 -4.17 -11.34
C GLU A 349 21.14 -5.23 -12.33
N MET A 350 20.63 -4.82 -13.48
CA MET A 350 20.20 -5.73 -14.56
C MET A 350 21.39 -6.44 -15.25
N ALA A 351 22.59 -5.85 -15.22
CA ALA A 351 23.79 -6.42 -15.83
C ALA A 351 24.52 -7.41 -14.90
N ASP A 352 24.14 -7.50 -13.62
CA ASP A 352 24.75 -8.37 -12.62
C ASP A 352 23.79 -9.49 -12.22
N ASP A 353 24.11 -10.72 -12.60
CA ASP A 353 23.30 -11.91 -12.28
C ASP A 353 23.21 -12.20 -10.78
N THR A 354 24.10 -11.64 -9.97
CA THR A 354 24.12 -11.80 -8.51
C THR A 354 23.42 -10.65 -7.77
N SER A 355 22.95 -9.63 -8.49
CA SER A 355 22.32 -8.45 -7.92
C SER A 355 20.99 -8.74 -7.20
N LEU A 356 20.54 -7.78 -6.40
CA LEU A 356 19.22 -7.82 -5.79
C LEU A 356 18.10 -7.89 -6.85
N TYR A 357 18.21 -7.09 -7.91
CA TYR A 357 17.23 -7.10 -9.02
C TYR A 357 17.13 -8.48 -9.67
N SER A 358 18.27 -9.10 -9.98
CA SER A 358 18.31 -10.41 -10.61
C SER A 358 17.70 -11.49 -9.70
N GLU A 359 17.91 -11.40 -8.38
CA GLU A 359 17.30 -12.31 -7.42
C GLU A 359 15.78 -12.10 -7.32
N VAL A 360 15.31 -10.86 -7.21
CA VAL A 360 13.87 -10.54 -7.19
C VAL A 360 13.19 -11.06 -8.47
N LYS A 361 13.80 -10.87 -9.62
CA LYS A 361 13.29 -11.40 -10.91
C LYS A 361 13.17 -12.93 -10.90
N ARG A 362 14.18 -13.66 -10.38
CA ARG A 362 14.14 -15.12 -10.24
C ARG A 362 13.04 -15.57 -9.28
N LEU A 363 12.89 -14.89 -8.15
CA LEU A 363 11.84 -15.19 -7.16
C LEU A 363 10.43 -14.96 -7.73
N ILE A 364 10.22 -13.92 -8.52
CA ILE A 364 8.95 -13.69 -9.22
C ILE A 364 8.67 -14.86 -10.20
N ALA A 365 9.66 -15.23 -11.00
CA ALA A 365 9.51 -16.36 -11.93
C ALA A 365 9.24 -17.67 -11.19
N PHE A 366 9.93 -17.90 -10.07
CA PHE A 366 9.71 -19.07 -9.21
C PHE A 366 8.29 -19.08 -8.63
N ARG A 367 7.82 -17.96 -8.07
CA ARG A 367 6.43 -17.82 -7.60
C ARG A 367 5.41 -18.14 -8.69
N MET A 368 5.63 -17.64 -9.92
CA MET A 368 4.72 -17.87 -11.04
C MET A 368 4.69 -19.33 -11.51
N ALA A 369 5.80 -20.04 -11.39
CA ALA A 369 5.91 -21.45 -11.75
C ALA A 369 5.27 -22.40 -10.74
N HIS A 370 5.06 -21.98 -9.48
CA HIS A 370 4.62 -22.84 -8.39
C HIS A 370 3.20 -22.47 -7.91
N PRO A 371 2.18 -23.29 -8.21
CA PRO A 371 0.80 -23.05 -7.78
C PRO A 371 0.62 -22.86 -6.27
N ALA A 372 1.40 -23.57 -5.44
CA ALA A 372 1.37 -23.43 -3.99
C ALA A 372 1.83 -22.03 -3.51
N LEU A 373 2.56 -21.28 -4.30
CA LEU A 373 3.00 -19.91 -3.97
C LEU A 373 2.06 -18.82 -4.48
N GLN A 374 1.00 -19.17 -5.22
CA GLN A 374 0.06 -18.21 -5.76
C GLN A 374 -0.80 -17.54 -4.67
N SER A 375 -1.48 -16.45 -5.05
CA SER A 375 -2.16 -15.51 -4.15
C SER A 375 -3.17 -16.14 -3.20
N MET A 376 -3.95 -17.11 -3.69
CA MET A 376 -5.03 -17.77 -2.93
C MET A 376 -4.62 -19.11 -2.31
N ALA A 377 -3.41 -19.59 -2.55
CA ALA A 377 -2.93 -20.81 -1.94
C ALA A 377 -2.81 -20.66 -0.41
N ALA A 378 -3.14 -21.71 0.32
CA ALA A 378 -3.19 -21.69 1.78
C ALA A 378 -1.80 -21.52 2.40
N ILE A 379 -1.76 -20.98 3.62
CA ILE A 379 -0.56 -20.88 4.44
C ILE A 379 -0.81 -21.47 5.83
N ARG A 380 0.21 -22.16 6.36
CA ARG A 380 0.24 -22.62 7.74
C ARG A 380 1.63 -22.39 8.33
N PHE A 381 1.72 -21.53 9.33
CA PHE A 381 2.97 -21.34 10.06
C PHE A 381 3.27 -22.54 10.97
N LEU A 382 4.51 -23.01 10.95
CA LEU A 382 5.04 -24.11 11.75
C LEU A 382 6.01 -23.61 12.82
N SER A 383 6.68 -22.49 12.58
CA SER A 383 7.54 -21.77 13.52
C SER A 383 7.39 -20.26 13.27
N ASP A 384 7.32 -19.47 14.32
CA ASP A 384 7.30 -18.00 14.31
C ASP A 384 8.64 -17.38 14.78
N GLY A 385 9.67 -18.24 14.96
CA GLY A 385 11.00 -17.86 15.40
C GLY A 385 11.99 -17.58 14.28
N ASP A 386 13.26 -17.82 14.57
CA ASP A 386 14.34 -17.84 13.59
C ASP A 386 15.00 -19.23 13.60
N PRO A 387 14.76 -20.04 12.56
CA PRO A 387 14.05 -19.72 11.31
C PRO A 387 12.52 -19.59 11.46
N LEU A 388 11.94 -18.69 10.67
CA LEU A 388 10.50 -18.66 10.41
C LEU A 388 10.18 -19.75 9.39
N ILE A 389 9.23 -20.64 9.74
CA ILE A 389 8.91 -21.80 8.91
C ILE A 389 7.40 -21.84 8.66
N TYR A 390 7.02 -21.96 7.40
CA TYR A 390 5.62 -22.12 7.01
C TYR A 390 5.46 -22.99 5.78
N GLU A 391 4.30 -23.59 5.68
CA GLU A 391 3.87 -24.42 4.56
C GLU A 391 2.91 -23.62 3.67
N ARG A 392 3.13 -23.66 2.36
CA ARG A 392 2.24 -23.18 1.34
C ARG A 392 1.62 -24.35 0.61
N THR A 393 0.31 -24.37 0.46
CA THR A 393 -0.40 -25.54 -0.09
C THR A 393 -1.51 -25.14 -1.06
N CYS A 394 -1.64 -25.95 -2.11
CA CYS A 394 -2.82 -26.04 -2.97
C CYS A 394 -3.09 -27.50 -3.30
N ASP A 395 -4.14 -27.80 -4.06
CA ASP A 395 -4.54 -29.17 -4.40
C ASP A 395 -3.45 -29.99 -5.11
N LYS A 396 -2.50 -29.33 -5.75
CA LYS A 396 -1.51 -29.96 -6.62
C LYS A 396 -0.08 -29.93 -6.05
N GLU A 397 0.17 -29.12 -5.05
CA GLU A 397 1.54 -28.84 -4.62
C GLU A 397 1.59 -28.41 -3.15
N ARG A 398 2.67 -28.81 -2.48
CA ARG A 398 2.99 -28.40 -1.11
C ARG A 398 4.45 -27.97 -1.09
N ILE A 399 4.70 -26.75 -0.59
CA ILE A 399 6.04 -26.18 -0.45
C ILE A 399 6.26 -25.77 1.00
N LEU A 400 7.34 -26.29 1.60
CA LEU A 400 7.86 -25.80 2.87
C LEU A 400 8.79 -24.63 2.59
N VAL A 401 8.53 -23.50 3.25
CA VAL A 401 9.36 -22.30 3.16
C VAL A 401 10.05 -22.10 4.51
N ILE A 402 11.36 -21.92 4.46
CA ILE A 402 12.21 -21.67 5.63
C ILE A 402 12.93 -20.36 5.40
N ILE A 403 12.71 -19.38 6.27
CA ILE A 403 13.31 -18.05 6.23
C ILE A 403 14.23 -17.90 7.44
N HIS A 404 15.52 -17.83 7.19
CA HIS A 404 16.56 -17.75 8.23
C HIS A 404 17.49 -16.57 7.96
N PRO A 405 17.15 -15.36 8.41
CA PRO A 405 17.97 -14.17 8.14
C PRO A 405 19.23 -14.07 9.01
N ALA A 406 19.24 -14.65 10.21
CA ALA A 406 20.38 -14.52 11.13
C ALA A 406 21.67 -15.14 10.58
N ASP A 407 22.82 -14.51 10.87
CA ASP A 407 24.15 -14.98 10.46
C ASP A 407 24.67 -16.09 11.38
N ARG A 408 23.96 -17.22 11.39
CA ARG A 408 24.36 -18.46 12.10
C ARG A 408 23.76 -19.67 11.39
N ASN A 409 24.48 -20.78 11.38
CA ASN A 409 23.95 -22.02 10.82
C ASN A 409 22.94 -22.65 11.77
N VAL A 410 21.90 -23.27 11.21
CA VAL A 410 20.88 -24.00 11.95
C VAL A 410 20.62 -25.37 11.31
N VAL A 411 20.07 -26.28 12.10
CA VAL A 411 19.57 -27.55 11.62
C VAL A 411 18.09 -27.65 11.95
N VAL A 412 17.25 -27.81 10.93
CA VAL A 412 15.81 -28.00 11.06
C VAL A 412 15.55 -29.52 11.01
N PRO A 413 15.07 -30.12 12.11
CA PRO A 413 14.80 -31.57 12.18
C PRO A 413 13.49 -31.92 11.46
N ASP A 414 13.30 -33.19 11.17
CA ASP A 414 12.09 -33.80 10.62
C ASP A 414 11.65 -33.21 9.28
N VAL A 415 12.62 -32.74 8.46
CA VAL A 415 12.39 -32.19 7.13
C VAL A 415 12.67 -33.26 6.07
N LYS A 416 11.62 -33.58 5.30
CA LYS A 416 11.70 -34.46 4.12
C LYS A 416 11.26 -33.69 2.91
N GLY A 417 11.98 -33.77 1.81
CA GLY A 417 11.64 -33.10 0.57
C GLY A 417 12.84 -32.82 -0.31
N GLU A 418 12.56 -32.32 -1.47
CA GLU A 418 13.57 -31.87 -2.43
C GLU A 418 13.71 -30.34 -2.37
N ILE A 419 14.94 -29.84 -2.30
CA ILE A 419 15.19 -28.40 -2.37
C ILE A 419 14.90 -27.91 -3.79
N LEU A 420 13.89 -27.08 -3.94
CA LEU A 420 13.49 -26.47 -5.21
C LEU A 420 14.29 -25.20 -5.50
N TYR A 421 14.51 -24.38 -4.45
CA TYR A 421 15.19 -23.11 -4.60
C TYR A 421 15.83 -22.68 -3.28
N THR A 422 16.94 -21.96 -3.38
CA THR A 422 17.66 -21.39 -2.23
C THR A 422 18.09 -19.96 -2.57
N VAL A 423 17.92 -19.05 -1.63
CA VAL A 423 18.34 -17.63 -1.71
C VAL A 423 19.38 -17.38 -0.63
N GLY A 424 20.46 -16.68 -0.94
CA GLY A 424 21.53 -16.33 -0.02
C GLY A 424 22.53 -17.47 0.16
N GLY A 425 22.67 -18.04 1.36
CA GLY A 425 23.61 -19.11 1.69
C GLY A 425 23.22 -20.49 1.09
N ASN A 426 23.77 -21.55 1.64
CA ASN A 426 23.50 -22.93 1.19
C ASN A 426 22.53 -23.64 2.12
N ALA A 427 21.89 -24.66 1.60
CA ALA A 427 21.11 -25.61 2.36
C ALA A 427 21.34 -27.04 1.84
N SER A 428 21.28 -28.05 2.74
CA SER A 428 21.43 -29.45 2.36
C SER A 428 20.59 -30.37 3.24
N VAL A 429 19.93 -31.33 2.62
CA VAL A 429 19.19 -32.38 3.33
C VAL A 429 20.13 -33.56 3.65
N THR A 430 20.20 -33.95 4.91
CA THR A 430 20.97 -35.10 5.37
C THR A 430 20.11 -35.99 6.29
N GLY A 431 19.67 -37.10 5.77
CA GLY A 431 18.69 -37.94 6.45
C GLY A 431 17.33 -37.25 6.56
N GLU A 432 16.86 -37.03 7.78
CA GLU A 432 15.62 -36.28 8.07
C GLU A 432 15.89 -34.85 8.56
N ASN A 433 17.11 -34.36 8.39
CA ASN A 433 17.50 -33.04 8.85
C ASN A 433 17.87 -32.14 7.65
N LEU A 434 17.48 -30.89 7.73
CA LEU A 434 17.91 -29.82 6.80
C LEU A 434 18.91 -28.92 7.51
N ALA A 435 20.15 -28.91 7.04
CA ALA A 435 21.14 -27.92 7.44
C ALA A 435 20.95 -26.65 6.60
N VAL A 436 20.94 -25.48 7.23
CA VAL A 436 20.73 -24.17 6.60
C VAL A 436 21.82 -23.22 7.09
N ASP A 437 22.53 -22.61 6.16
CA ASP A 437 23.52 -21.57 6.46
C ASP A 437 22.82 -20.29 6.94
N GLY A 438 23.58 -19.40 7.62
CA GLY A 438 23.11 -18.07 7.97
C GLY A 438 22.73 -17.22 6.74
N GLY A 439 21.74 -16.36 6.88
CA GLY A 439 21.28 -15.48 5.80
C GLY A 439 20.66 -16.24 4.60
N THR A 440 19.83 -17.25 4.86
CA THR A 440 19.32 -18.14 3.82
C THR A 440 17.79 -18.28 3.86
N ALA A 441 17.16 -18.28 2.68
CA ALA A 441 15.80 -18.75 2.52
C ALA A 441 15.78 -20.03 1.66
N VAL A 442 14.97 -21.01 2.04
CA VAL A 442 14.90 -22.32 1.37
C VAL A 442 13.46 -22.68 1.06
N PHE A 443 13.25 -23.20 -0.15
CA PHE A 443 11.96 -23.72 -0.63
C PHE A 443 12.10 -25.21 -0.93
N LEU A 444 11.28 -26.05 -0.29
CA LEU A 444 11.30 -27.49 -0.47
C LEU A 444 9.95 -28.00 -0.94
N ALA A 445 9.95 -28.90 -1.92
CA ALA A 445 8.76 -29.72 -2.25
C ALA A 445 8.55 -30.78 -1.17
N LEU A 446 7.30 -30.93 -0.67
CA LEU A 446 6.89 -31.92 0.33
C LEU A 446 6.11 -33.07 -0.30
#